data_dcc693d182bb0a17e0cacaf5394e56de
#
_entry.id   dcc693d182bb0a17e0cacaf5394e56de
#
_cell.length_a   1.000
_cell.length_b   1.000
_cell.length_c   1.000
_cell.angle_alpha   90.00
_cell.angle_beta   90.00
_cell.angle_gamma   90.00
#
_symmetry.space_group_name_H-M   'P 1'
#
loop_
_entity.id
_entity.type
_entity.pdbx_description
1 polymer ?
#
loop_
_entity_poly.entity_id
_entity_poly.type
_entity_poly.pdbx_seq_one_letter_code
_entity_poly.pdbx_strand_id
1 'polypeptide(L)'
;VPLQILWDELKDEGRTSWSYSYFWKQYQKNCPSSKEVTMIRQHPSGERVEIDYCDGIDILDPVSGELIKTHLFVGVLCRSRYTYAEFSYSQKSVDFLNSHVRMFKFFGGVPRQLAPDNLKSAVNKTHKYDPDINPAYQRLAHHFNLAVVPARVRTPKDKAIVERSVQIFQKWFYKKVRKRTFTSLQELNKALAEHLE
;
A
#
# COMPACT_ATOMS: atom_id res chain seq x y z
N VAL A 1 10.75 19.08 20.97
CA VAL A 1 9.72 19.94 21.57
C VAL A 1 8.73 20.32 20.49
N PRO A 2 7.41 20.21 20.69
CA PRO A 2 6.42 20.70 19.73
C PRO A 2 6.56 22.21 19.51
N LEU A 3 6.42 22.65 18.26
CA LEU A 3 6.57 24.07 17.88
C LEU A 3 5.59 25.00 18.63
N GLN A 4 4.43 24.48 19.03
CA GLN A 4 3.46 25.22 19.80
C GLN A 4 4.04 25.62 21.17
N ILE A 5 4.69 24.69 21.86
CA ILE A 5 5.30 24.95 23.16
C ILE A 5 6.39 26.02 23.05
N LEU A 6 7.23 25.92 22.01
CA LEU A 6 8.28 26.88 21.76
C LEU A 6 7.72 28.30 21.50
N TRP A 7 6.60 28.39 20.80
CA TRP A 7 5.93 29.67 20.56
C TRP A 7 5.30 30.22 21.83
N ASP A 8 4.66 29.37 22.65
CA ASP A 8 4.08 29.75 23.94
C ASP A 8 5.16 30.30 24.89
N GLU A 9 6.30 29.60 25.01
CA GLU A 9 7.46 30.04 25.78
C GLU A 9 7.97 31.43 25.35
N LEU A 10 8.17 31.62 24.02
CA LEU A 10 8.63 32.90 23.48
C LEU A 10 7.64 34.02 23.67
N LYS A 11 6.34 33.72 23.72
CA LYS A 11 5.29 34.70 23.97
C LYS A 11 5.25 35.09 25.43
N ASP A 12 5.33 34.13 26.34
CA ASP A 12 5.33 34.35 27.79
C ASP A 12 6.58 35.14 28.24
N GLU A 13 7.72 34.90 27.58
CA GLU A 13 8.96 35.68 27.79
C GLU A 13 8.93 37.08 27.15
N GLY A 14 7.84 37.45 26.45
CA GLY A 14 7.73 38.74 25.77
C GLY A 14 8.66 38.90 24.56
N ARG A 15 9.25 37.80 24.07
CA ARG A 15 10.24 37.81 22.97
C ARG A 15 9.59 37.77 21.60
N THR A 16 8.29 37.51 21.48
CA THR A 16 7.55 37.54 20.22
C THR A 16 6.14 38.13 20.39
N SER A 17 5.76 38.96 19.44
CA SER A 17 4.37 39.44 19.28
C SER A 17 3.66 38.72 18.10
N TRP A 18 4.32 37.75 17.47
CA TRP A 18 3.81 37.07 16.28
C TRP A 18 2.66 36.14 16.61
N SER A 19 1.69 36.05 15.71
CA SER A 19 0.72 34.97 15.75
C SER A 19 1.42 33.61 15.52
N TYR A 20 0.84 32.52 16.06
CA TYR A 20 1.39 31.18 15.86
C TYR A 20 1.58 30.83 14.38
N SER A 21 0.60 31.19 13.52
CA SER A 21 0.68 30.93 12.08
C SER A 21 1.84 31.65 11.39
N TYR A 22 2.14 32.89 11.82
CA TYR A 22 3.29 33.62 11.27
C TYR A 22 4.60 33.07 11.81
N PHE A 23 4.67 32.77 13.11
CA PHE A 23 5.81 32.10 13.73
C PHE A 23 6.14 30.79 13.04
N TRP A 24 5.13 29.93 12.80
CA TRP A 24 5.27 28.65 12.09
C TRP A 24 5.88 28.84 10.69
N LYS A 25 5.39 29.81 9.92
CA LYS A 25 5.94 30.14 8.58
C LYS A 25 7.40 30.58 8.64
N GLN A 26 7.74 31.45 9.59
CA GLN A 26 9.12 31.92 9.75
C GLN A 26 10.05 30.81 10.23
N TYR A 27 9.57 29.98 11.15
CA TYR A 27 10.34 28.82 11.62
C TYR A 27 10.65 27.85 10.48
N GLN A 28 9.66 27.48 9.67
CA GLN A 28 9.83 26.61 8.51
C GLN A 28 10.81 27.20 7.47
N LYS A 29 10.83 28.51 7.31
CA LYS A 29 11.73 29.18 6.38
C LYS A 29 13.17 29.19 6.88
N ASN A 30 13.39 29.44 8.17
CA ASN A 30 14.72 29.65 8.74
C ASN A 30 15.32 28.38 9.36
N CYS A 31 14.48 27.44 9.78
CA CYS A 31 14.87 26.13 10.29
C CYS A 31 14.26 25.04 9.39
N PRO A 32 14.72 24.90 8.13
CA PRO A 32 14.22 23.82 7.31
C PRO A 32 14.54 22.51 8.03
N SER A 33 13.50 21.73 8.34
CA SER A 33 13.70 20.40 8.89
C SER A 33 14.69 19.68 8.00
N SER A 34 15.74 19.12 8.58
CA SER A 34 16.64 18.25 7.85
C SER A 34 15.76 17.19 7.20
N LYS A 35 15.56 17.30 5.88
CA LYS A 35 14.86 16.24 5.14
C LYS A 35 15.62 14.98 5.45
N GLU A 36 15.00 14.07 6.19
CA GLU A 36 15.62 12.78 6.44
C GLU A 36 16.08 12.23 5.11
N VAL A 37 17.39 12.13 4.92
CA VAL A 37 17.96 11.57 3.70
C VAL A 37 17.47 10.15 3.59
N THR A 38 16.53 9.91 2.69
CA THR A 38 15.99 8.59 2.44
C THR A 38 16.81 7.95 1.35
N MET A 39 17.51 6.87 1.67
CA MET A 39 18.24 6.12 0.67
C MET A 39 17.25 5.48 -0.30
N ILE A 40 17.29 5.91 -1.55
CA ILE A 40 16.47 5.34 -2.63
C ILE A 40 17.06 3.96 -2.94
N ARG A 41 16.33 2.91 -2.59
CA ARG A 41 16.70 1.55 -2.98
C ARG A 41 16.41 1.37 -4.46
N GLN A 42 17.45 1.08 -5.23
CA GLN A 42 17.32 0.71 -6.63
C GLN A 42 17.20 -0.82 -6.71
N HIS A 43 16.14 -1.29 -7.36
CA HIS A 43 15.93 -2.71 -7.63
C HIS A 43 16.15 -2.97 -9.12
N PRO A 44 16.82 -4.06 -9.50
CA PRO A 44 16.85 -4.52 -10.89
C PRO A 44 15.43 -4.80 -11.43
N SER A 45 15.29 -4.81 -12.75
CA SER A 45 14.01 -5.15 -13.39
C SER A 45 13.60 -6.58 -13.03
N GLY A 46 12.32 -6.80 -12.71
CA GLY A 46 11.79 -8.12 -12.36
C GLY A 46 12.28 -8.70 -11.02
N GLU A 47 13.07 -7.93 -10.24
CA GLU A 47 13.61 -8.45 -8.99
C GLU A 47 12.54 -8.52 -7.89
N ARG A 48 11.80 -7.41 -7.66
CA ARG A 48 10.95 -7.28 -6.48
C ARG A 48 9.59 -6.70 -6.81
N VAL A 49 8.56 -7.31 -6.22
CA VAL A 49 7.19 -6.81 -6.15
C VAL A 49 6.84 -6.52 -4.69
N GLU A 50 6.36 -5.33 -4.42
CA GLU A 50 5.72 -4.98 -3.16
C GLU A 50 4.22 -5.23 -3.26
N ILE A 51 3.63 -5.80 -2.21
CA ILE A 51 2.24 -6.22 -2.18
C ILE A 51 1.56 -5.64 -0.96
N ASP A 52 0.35 -5.12 -1.17
CA ASP A 52 -0.49 -4.58 -0.11
C ASP A 52 -1.97 -4.84 -0.38
N TYR A 53 -2.79 -4.76 0.68
CA TYR A 53 -4.24 -4.74 0.62
C TYR A 53 -4.77 -3.44 1.21
N CYS A 54 -5.82 -2.92 0.59
CA CYS A 54 -6.60 -1.85 1.19
C CYS A 54 -8.10 -2.13 1.06
N ASP A 55 -8.91 -1.31 1.72
CA ASP A 55 -10.36 -1.38 1.58
C ASP A 55 -10.78 -1.12 0.14
N GLY A 56 -11.65 -1.99 -0.37
CA GLY A 56 -12.18 -1.94 -1.71
C GLY A 56 -13.43 -1.06 -1.83
N ILE A 57 -14.09 -1.17 -2.97
CA ILE A 57 -15.40 -0.55 -3.23
C ILE A 57 -16.47 -1.60 -2.93
N ASP A 58 -17.40 -1.27 -2.06
CA ASP A 58 -18.51 -2.16 -1.74
C ASP A 58 -19.40 -2.41 -2.96
N ILE A 59 -19.84 -3.64 -3.14
CA ILE A 59 -20.77 -4.03 -4.20
C ILE A 59 -22.16 -4.27 -3.62
N LEU A 60 -23.19 -3.94 -4.39
CA LEU A 60 -24.57 -4.15 -3.98
C LEU A 60 -25.01 -5.56 -4.39
N ASP A 61 -25.41 -6.38 -3.43
CA ASP A 61 -26.08 -7.64 -3.73
C ASP A 61 -27.47 -7.37 -4.31
N PRO A 62 -27.75 -7.74 -5.57
CA PRO A 62 -29.01 -7.45 -6.21
C PRO A 62 -30.20 -8.23 -5.62
N VAL A 63 -29.94 -9.28 -4.85
CA VAL A 63 -30.97 -10.12 -4.26
C VAL A 63 -31.36 -9.64 -2.86
N SER A 64 -30.37 -9.43 -1.99
CA SER A 64 -30.60 -8.98 -0.62
C SER A 64 -30.68 -7.45 -0.47
N GLY A 65 -30.12 -6.70 -1.40
CA GLY A 65 -29.95 -5.24 -1.31
C GLY A 65 -28.86 -4.82 -0.32
N GLU A 66 -28.08 -5.75 0.21
CA GLU A 66 -27.00 -5.46 1.15
C GLU A 66 -25.71 -5.08 0.45
N LEU A 67 -24.87 -4.31 1.14
CA LEU A 67 -23.53 -3.95 0.67
C LEU A 67 -22.53 -5.03 1.10
N ILE A 68 -21.90 -5.67 0.13
CA ILE A 68 -20.83 -6.64 0.32
C ILE A 68 -19.49 -5.92 0.26
N LYS A 69 -18.72 -5.98 1.34
CA LYS A 69 -17.37 -5.41 1.39
C LYS A 69 -16.42 -6.15 0.46
N THR A 70 -15.57 -5.39 -0.21
CA THR A 70 -14.46 -5.93 -0.99
C THR A 70 -13.12 -5.41 -0.49
N HIS A 71 -12.06 -6.05 -0.93
CA HIS A 71 -10.68 -5.66 -0.64
C HIS A 71 -9.93 -5.50 -1.94
N LEU A 72 -9.11 -4.46 -2.05
CA LEU A 72 -8.27 -4.22 -3.20
C LEU A 72 -6.87 -4.78 -2.94
N PHE A 73 -6.50 -5.79 -3.70
CA PHE A 73 -5.13 -6.30 -3.79
C PHE A 73 -4.32 -5.42 -4.74
N VAL A 74 -3.12 -5.02 -4.35
CA VAL A 74 -2.22 -4.22 -5.18
C VAL A 74 -0.82 -4.84 -5.15
N GLY A 75 -0.25 -5.10 -6.32
CA GLY A 75 1.13 -5.54 -6.48
C GLY A 75 1.90 -4.62 -7.42
N VAL A 76 3.07 -4.13 -6.99
CA VAL A 76 3.85 -3.13 -7.72
C VAL A 76 5.27 -3.61 -7.96
N LEU A 77 5.69 -3.67 -9.22
CA LEU A 77 7.09 -3.89 -9.59
C LEU A 77 7.95 -2.69 -9.15
N CYS A 78 8.90 -2.91 -8.25
CA CYS A 78 9.68 -1.83 -7.63
C CYS A 78 10.46 -0.97 -8.62
N ARG A 79 10.94 -1.54 -9.72
CA ARG A 79 11.73 -0.83 -10.74
C ARG A 79 10.89 0.02 -11.68
N SER A 80 9.92 -0.61 -12.34
CA SER A 80 9.11 0.02 -13.39
C SER A 80 7.92 0.80 -12.85
N ARG A 81 7.49 0.52 -11.62
CA ARG A 81 6.21 0.96 -11.04
C ARG A 81 4.99 0.38 -11.76
N TYR A 82 5.21 -0.60 -12.63
CA TYR A 82 4.11 -1.31 -13.28
C TYR A 82 3.27 -2.01 -12.21
N THR A 83 2.00 -1.74 -12.21
CA THR A 83 1.11 -2.04 -11.09
C THR A 83 0.00 -2.96 -11.55
N TYR A 84 -0.20 -4.04 -10.82
CA TYR A 84 -1.38 -4.89 -10.89
C TYR A 84 -2.30 -4.57 -9.72
N ALA A 85 -3.60 -4.57 -9.98
CA ALA A 85 -4.60 -4.45 -8.93
C ALA A 85 -5.85 -5.29 -9.28
N GLU A 86 -6.51 -5.82 -8.25
CA GLU A 86 -7.79 -6.51 -8.38
C GLU A 86 -8.58 -6.44 -7.07
N PHE A 87 -9.90 -6.49 -7.19
CA PHE A 87 -10.77 -6.63 -6.02
C PHE A 87 -11.03 -8.09 -5.71
N SER A 88 -11.12 -8.43 -4.42
CA SER A 88 -11.47 -9.74 -3.90
C SER A 88 -12.54 -9.61 -2.81
N TYR A 89 -13.29 -10.70 -2.54
CA TYR A 89 -14.23 -10.74 -1.45
C TYR A 89 -13.57 -10.84 -0.08
N SER A 90 -12.36 -11.34 -0.01
CA SER A 90 -11.66 -11.50 1.25
C SER A 90 -10.15 -11.39 1.09
N GLN A 91 -9.47 -11.23 2.22
CA GLN A 91 -8.00 -11.29 2.31
C GLN A 91 -7.51 -12.68 2.77
N LYS A 92 -8.37 -13.70 2.68
CA LYS A 92 -8.01 -15.08 3.09
C LYS A 92 -6.95 -15.67 2.17
N SER A 93 -6.25 -16.69 2.66
CA SER A 93 -5.12 -17.30 1.91
C SER A 93 -5.47 -17.73 0.50
N VAL A 94 -6.69 -18.25 0.26
CA VAL A 94 -7.11 -18.68 -1.08
C VAL A 94 -7.17 -17.50 -2.05
N ASP A 95 -7.85 -16.42 -1.68
CA ASP A 95 -7.97 -15.21 -2.52
C ASP A 95 -6.59 -14.58 -2.72
N PHE A 96 -5.80 -14.50 -1.65
CA PHE A 96 -4.44 -13.96 -1.68
C PHE A 96 -3.53 -14.71 -2.65
N LEU A 97 -3.53 -16.05 -2.61
CA LEU A 97 -2.71 -16.87 -3.51
C LEU A 97 -3.18 -16.78 -4.97
N ASN A 98 -4.50 -16.78 -5.19
CA ASN A 98 -5.08 -16.62 -6.52
C ASN A 98 -4.74 -15.26 -7.13
N SER A 99 -4.75 -14.20 -6.31
CA SER A 99 -4.34 -12.85 -6.74
C SER A 99 -2.89 -12.82 -7.23
N HIS A 100 -1.99 -13.54 -6.55
CA HIS A 100 -0.60 -13.67 -7.00
C HIS A 100 -0.47 -14.35 -8.37
N VAL A 101 -1.20 -15.43 -8.56
CA VAL A 101 -1.17 -16.16 -9.85
C VAL A 101 -1.68 -15.27 -10.99
N ARG A 102 -2.75 -14.51 -10.77
CA ARG A 102 -3.27 -13.55 -11.76
C ARG A 102 -2.31 -12.40 -12.00
N MET A 103 -1.68 -11.88 -10.95
CA MET A 103 -0.64 -10.85 -11.03
C MET A 103 0.56 -11.32 -11.87
N PHE A 104 1.04 -12.55 -11.68
CA PHE A 104 2.14 -13.10 -12.48
C PHE A 104 1.78 -13.22 -13.96
N LYS A 105 0.54 -13.64 -14.26
CA LYS A 105 0.02 -13.65 -15.63
C LYS A 105 -0.02 -12.27 -16.25
N PHE A 106 -0.49 -11.28 -15.49
CA PHE A 106 -0.56 -9.87 -15.92
C PHE A 106 0.84 -9.30 -16.19
N PHE A 107 1.82 -9.58 -15.34
CA PHE A 107 3.19 -9.11 -15.54
C PHE A 107 3.93 -9.88 -16.66
N GLY A 108 3.37 -10.97 -17.15
CA GLY A 108 4.02 -11.85 -18.14
C GLY A 108 5.23 -12.61 -17.57
N GLY A 109 5.32 -12.73 -16.25
CA GLY A 109 6.43 -13.40 -15.58
C GLY A 109 6.35 -13.35 -14.07
N VAL A 110 7.29 -14.04 -13.42
CA VAL A 110 7.38 -14.16 -11.96
C VAL A 110 8.56 -13.34 -11.47
N PRO A 111 8.37 -12.45 -10.46
CA PRO A 111 9.48 -11.70 -9.87
C PRO A 111 10.37 -12.64 -9.03
N ARG A 112 11.61 -12.23 -8.79
CA ARG A 112 12.51 -13.00 -7.92
C ARG A 112 12.10 -12.92 -6.44
N GLN A 113 11.49 -11.81 -6.03
CA GLN A 113 11.12 -11.56 -4.65
C GLN A 113 9.71 -10.98 -4.54
N LEU A 114 8.95 -11.48 -3.57
CA LEU A 114 7.69 -10.89 -3.12
C LEU A 114 7.89 -10.25 -1.76
N ALA A 115 7.43 -9.03 -1.61
CA ALA A 115 7.45 -8.28 -0.36
C ALA A 115 6.02 -7.95 0.10
N PRO A 116 5.31 -8.91 0.68
CA PRO A 116 4.02 -8.66 1.27
C PRO A 116 4.14 -7.81 2.53
N ASP A 117 3.04 -7.13 2.89
CA ASP A 117 2.90 -6.65 4.24
C ASP A 117 2.80 -7.82 5.24
N ASN A 118 2.86 -7.48 6.53
CA ASN A 118 2.66 -8.40 7.65
C ASN A 118 1.20 -8.89 7.72
N LEU A 119 0.62 -9.26 6.59
CA LEU A 119 -0.72 -9.79 6.47
C LEU A 119 -0.76 -11.22 7.01
N LYS A 120 -1.76 -11.58 7.80
CA LYS A 120 -1.90 -12.95 8.35
C LYS A 120 -1.92 -14.03 7.26
N SER A 121 -2.36 -13.69 6.04
CA SER A 121 -2.34 -14.59 4.88
C SER A 121 -0.93 -14.87 4.36
N ALA A 122 0.02 -13.99 4.63
CA ALA A 122 1.42 -14.12 4.24
C ALA A 122 2.32 -14.55 5.41
N VAL A 123 2.07 -14.03 6.61
CA VAL A 123 2.94 -14.18 7.79
C VAL A 123 2.11 -14.57 9.01
N ASN A 124 2.42 -15.70 9.63
CA ASN A 124 1.76 -16.17 10.86
C ASN A 124 2.21 -15.38 12.09
N LYS A 125 3.51 -15.14 12.20
CA LYS A 125 4.12 -14.34 13.27
C LYS A 125 5.12 -13.37 12.69
N THR A 126 4.96 -12.11 13.05
CA THR A 126 5.89 -11.05 12.65
C THR A 126 7.10 -11.05 13.58
N HIS A 127 8.28 -11.32 13.03
CA HIS A 127 9.55 -11.19 13.74
C HIS A 127 10.50 -10.32 12.91
N LYS A 128 11.35 -9.53 13.59
CA LYS A 128 12.22 -8.56 12.89
C LYS A 128 13.24 -9.22 11.97
N TYR A 129 13.70 -10.41 12.31
CA TYR A 129 14.79 -11.12 11.61
C TYR A 129 14.36 -12.46 11.02
N ASP A 130 13.32 -13.09 11.55
CA ASP A 130 12.84 -14.40 11.12
C ASP A 130 11.31 -14.48 11.19
N PRO A 131 10.60 -13.93 10.19
CA PRO A 131 9.14 -13.97 10.13
C PRO A 131 8.67 -15.39 9.81
N ASP A 132 7.71 -15.89 10.57
CA ASP A 132 7.05 -17.19 10.30
C ASP A 132 6.07 -17.02 9.12
N ILE A 133 6.49 -17.44 7.95
CA ILE A 133 5.69 -17.33 6.71
C ILE A 133 4.62 -18.42 6.67
N ASN A 134 3.41 -18.05 6.25
CA ASN A 134 2.30 -18.99 6.07
C ASN A 134 2.72 -20.17 5.15
N PRO A 135 2.52 -21.44 5.57
CA PRO A 135 2.95 -22.61 4.77
C PRO A 135 2.37 -22.67 3.37
N ALA A 136 1.13 -22.19 3.16
CA ALA A 136 0.54 -22.15 1.83
C ALA A 136 1.25 -21.12 0.94
N TYR A 137 1.69 -20.00 1.52
CA TYR A 137 2.46 -19.00 0.81
C TYR A 137 3.89 -19.47 0.51
N GLN A 138 4.51 -20.22 1.43
CA GLN A 138 5.80 -20.88 1.17
C GLN A 138 5.70 -21.87 0.00
N ARG A 139 4.63 -22.68 -0.08
CA ARG A 139 4.41 -23.58 -1.20
C ARG A 139 4.29 -22.85 -2.54
N LEU A 140 3.58 -21.71 -2.57
CA LEU A 140 3.52 -20.88 -3.77
C LEU A 140 4.92 -20.36 -4.14
N ALA A 141 5.68 -19.87 -3.17
CA ALA A 141 7.03 -19.38 -3.38
C ALA A 141 7.95 -20.48 -3.97
N HIS A 142 7.88 -21.67 -3.41
CA HIS A 142 8.60 -22.84 -3.91
C HIS A 142 8.18 -23.23 -5.34
N HIS A 143 6.88 -23.26 -5.60
CA HIS A 143 6.34 -23.62 -6.92
C HIS A 143 6.83 -22.68 -8.03
N PHE A 144 6.88 -21.39 -7.75
CA PHE A 144 7.32 -20.37 -8.69
C PHE A 144 8.80 -20.00 -8.59
N ASN A 145 9.57 -20.69 -7.74
CA ASN A 145 11.00 -20.45 -7.49
C ASN A 145 11.32 -18.97 -7.17
N LEU A 146 10.57 -18.39 -6.25
CA LEU A 146 10.73 -17.02 -5.79
C LEU A 146 11.00 -16.96 -4.27
N ALA A 147 11.57 -15.86 -3.79
CA ALA A 147 11.78 -15.60 -2.39
C ALA A 147 10.66 -14.72 -1.80
N VAL A 148 10.17 -15.05 -0.61
CA VAL A 148 9.27 -14.18 0.14
C VAL A 148 10.12 -13.40 1.15
N VAL A 149 10.12 -12.07 1.02
CA VAL A 149 10.87 -11.14 1.88
C VAL A 149 9.90 -10.12 2.46
N PRO A 150 9.19 -10.45 3.56
CA PRO A 150 8.22 -9.55 4.16
C PRO A 150 8.83 -8.20 4.53
N ALA A 151 8.01 -7.16 4.52
CA ALA A 151 8.45 -5.84 4.95
C ALA A 151 8.83 -5.87 6.44
N ARG A 152 9.88 -5.14 6.80
CA ARG A 152 10.35 -5.06 8.19
C ARG A 152 9.33 -4.34 9.06
N VAL A 153 9.09 -4.89 10.25
CA VAL A 153 8.19 -4.28 11.23
C VAL A 153 8.66 -2.86 11.57
N ARG A 154 7.73 -1.91 11.61
CA ARG A 154 7.96 -0.49 11.95
C ARG A 154 8.96 0.24 11.04
N THR A 155 9.07 -0.16 9.77
CA THR A 155 9.90 0.54 8.79
C THR A 155 9.03 1.02 7.61
N PRO A 156 8.28 2.14 7.76
CA PRO A 156 7.36 2.64 6.71
C PRO A 156 8.05 2.88 5.37
N LYS A 157 9.34 3.24 5.41
CA LYS A 157 10.15 3.49 4.20
C LYS A 157 10.34 2.25 3.31
N ASP A 158 10.13 1.05 3.84
CA ASP A 158 10.25 -0.19 3.07
C ASP A 158 9.06 -0.45 2.12
N LYS A 159 7.97 0.31 2.26
CA LYS A 159 6.71 0.16 1.51
C LYS A 159 6.25 1.40 0.75
N ALA A 160 7.03 2.45 0.77
CA ALA A 160 6.65 3.74 0.18
C ALA A 160 6.16 3.63 -1.28
N ILE A 161 6.56 2.58 -1.98
CA ILE A 161 6.22 2.34 -3.39
C ILE A 161 4.77 1.86 -3.51
N VAL A 162 4.42 0.77 -2.82
CA VAL A 162 3.07 0.21 -2.90
C VAL A 162 2.05 1.13 -2.23
N GLU A 163 2.37 1.75 -1.09
CA GLU A 163 1.51 2.72 -0.42
C GLU A 163 1.15 3.90 -1.34
N ARG A 164 2.13 4.43 -2.07
CA ARG A 164 1.89 5.48 -3.06
C ARG A 164 1.01 5.02 -4.20
N SER A 165 1.19 3.79 -4.67
CA SER A 165 0.36 3.21 -5.73
C SER A 165 -1.08 3.00 -5.26
N VAL A 166 -1.29 2.48 -4.05
CA VAL A 166 -2.61 2.39 -3.42
C VAL A 166 -3.28 3.76 -3.36
N GLN A 167 -2.57 4.80 -2.90
CA GLN A 167 -3.12 6.17 -2.85
C GLN A 167 -3.50 6.71 -4.23
N ILE A 168 -2.71 6.40 -5.27
CA ILE A 168 -3.02 6.78 -6.65
C ILE A 168 -4.31 6.09 -7.10
N PHE A 169 -4.43 4.77 -6.89
CA PHE A 169 -5.65 4.02 -7.20
C PHE A 169 -6.88 4.58 -6.49
N GLN A 170 -6.81 4.81 -5.20
CA GLN A 170 -7.90 5.37 -4.43
C GLN A 170 -8.29 6.77 -4.94
N LYS A 171 -7.33 7.61 -5.29
CA LYS A 171 -7.61 8.95 -5.80
C LYS A 171 -8.18 8.96 -7.22
N TRP A 172 -7.69 8.08 -8.08
CA TRP A 172 -8.06 8.08 -9.49
C TRP A 172 -9.25 7.18 -9.79
N PHE A 173 -9.13 5.91 -9.52
CA PHE A 173 -10.17 4.94 -9.83
C PHE A 173 -11.45 5.21 -9.03
N TYR A 174 -11.36 5.36 -7.70
CA TYR A 174 -12.54 5.58 -6.87
C TYR A 174 -13.27 6.87 -7.23
N LYS A 175 -12.55 7.93 -7.58
CA LYS A 175 -13.19 9.17 -8.06
C LYS A 175 -13.90 8.99 -9.39
N LYS A 176 -13.33 8.22 -10.30
CA LYS A 176 -13.94 7.97 -11.63
C LYS A 176 -15.20 7.15 -11.51
N VAL A 177 -15.21 6.13 -10.65
CA VAL A 177 -16.37 5.23 -10.49
C VAL A 177 -17.35 5.66 -9.39
N ARG A 178 -17.13 6.79 -8.71
CA ARG A 178 -17.91 7.24 -7.53
C ARG A 178 -19.43 7.33 -7.73
N LYS A 179 -19.89 7.40 -8.96
CA LYS A 179 -21.32 7.47 -9.33
C LYS A 179 -21.86 6.13 -9.85
N ARG A 180 -21.03 5.11 -9.89
CA ARG A 180 -21.41 3.78 -10.36
C ARG A 180 -21.69 2.88 -9.17
N THR A 181 -22.75 2.11 -9.27
CA THR A 181 -23.02 0.99 -8.33
C THR A 181 -22.67 -0.30 -9.06
N PHE A 182 -21.87 -1.12 -8.43
CA PHE A 182 -21.47 -2.42 -8.95
C PHE A 182 -22.29 -3.50 -8.25
N THR A 183 -22.74 -4.49 -9.03
CA THR A 183 -23.55 -5.60 -8.53
C THR A 183 -22.81 -6.92 -8.47
N SER A 184 -21.58 -6.96 -8.99
CA SER A 184 -20.72 -8.12 -8.94
C SER A 184 -19.24 -7.76 -8.91
N LEU A 185 -18.46 -8.65 -8.30
CA LEU A 185 -16.99 -8.52 -8.28
C LEU A 185 -16.41 -8.55 -9.70
N GLN A 186 -17.02 -9.31 -10.60
CA GLN A 186 -16.59 -9.41 -11.98
C GLN A 186 -16.75 -8.07 -12.72
N GLU A 187 -17.90 -7.40 -12.55
CA GLU A 187 -18.15 -6.08 -13.12
C GLU A 187 -17.14 -5.04 -12.58
N LEU A 188 -16.92 -5.06 -11.28
CA LEU A 188 -15.96 -4.17 -10.63
C LEU A 188 -14.53 -4.39 -11.14
N ASN A 189 -14.07 -5.64 -11.24
CA ASN A 189 -12.75 -5.98 -11.75
C ASN A 189 -12.60 -5.68 -13.25
N LYS A 190 -13.67 -5.83 -14.04
CA LYS A 190 -13.66 -5.41 -15.45
C LYS A 190 -13.44 -3.92 -15.59
N ALA A 191 -14.18 -3.11 -14.81
CA ALA A 191 -14.03 -1.66 -14.80
C ALA A 191 -12.63 -1.23 -14.32
N LEU A 192 -12.01 -1.99 -13.40
CA LEU A 192 -10.64 -1.76 -12.96
C LEU A 192 -9.62 -2.09 -14.06
N ALA A 193 -9.78 -3.22 -14.75
CA ALA A 193 -8.89 -3.65 -15.83
C ALA A 193 -8.82 -2.62 -16.97
N GLU A 194 -9.96 -2.05 -17.37
CA GLU A 194 -10.05 -0.95 -18.36
C GLU A 194 -9.27 0.33 -17.93
N HIS A 195 -8.76 0.34 -16.72
CA HIS A 195 -8.03 1.46 -16.11
C HIS A 195 -6.56 1.20 -15.90
N LEU A 196 -6.17 -0.08 -15.92
CA LEU A 196 -4.79 -0.52 -15.77
C LEU A 196 -4.03 -0.51 -17.11
N GLU A 197 -4.76 -0.47 -18.22
CA GLU A 197 -4.22 -0.29 -19.58
C GLU A 197 -3.92 1.19 -19.87
#